data_24dcad49e0ec94e732b4b923eed5c83f
#
_entry.id   24dcad49e0ec94e732b4b923eed5c83f
#
_cell.length_a   1.000
_cell.length_b   1.000
_cell.length_c   1.000
_cell.angle_alpha   90.00
_cell.angle_beta   90.00
_cell.angle_gamma   90.00
#
_symmetry.space_group_name_H-M   'P 1'
#
loop_
_entity.id
_entity.type
_entity.pdbx_description
1 polymer ?
#
loop_
_entity_poly.entity_id
_entity_poly.type
_entity_poly.pdbx_seq_one_letter_code
_entity_poly.pdbx_strand_id
1 'polypeptide(L)'
;MDKNLLFSLRPSKDLTARYGKNTWALITGGSDGIGKAFSFELASKGFNLILVSRNKQKLEKTAEKIRFQYPSTQIKIIAQDLTDSFKEGFAEGVFNQVKDLDISVLINNAGQGLLKPYGDISSKEIRDIVALNCLSHSLILKAFLPKLSQRKQKSAIINVSSLAAVSPLPKVQIYAATKAFHDYLSRGLSYEYPDIDIMSLKPGTVSTALSKYRKLDSETVTPEECAKAALKDLGTTSQSFGHRKHKIQAFFASITPQFILDIYIKKVLLSPNSK
;
A
#
# COMPACT_ATOMS: atom_id res chain seq x y z
N MET A 1 -16.41 10.12 13.27
CA MET A 1 -15.64 10.60 12.09
C MET A 1 -14.47 11.44 12.62
N ASP A 2 -13.25 11.02 12.41
CA ASP A 2 -12.08 11.72 12.94
C ASP A 2 -11.93 13.08 12.22
N LYS A 3 -12.12 14.19 12.97
CA LYS A 3 -11.98 15.57 12.46
C LYS A 3 -10.57 15.87 11.91
N ASN A 4 -9.59 14.99 12.17
CA ASN A 4 -8.23 15.10 11.67
C ASN A 4 -8.04 14.62 10.23
N LEU A 5 -9.09 14.07 9.58
CA LEU A 5 -8.98 13.47 8.25
C LEU A 5 -8.77 14.50 7.14
N LEU A 6 -9.27 15.73 7.30
CA LEU A 6 -9.33 16.73 6.23
C LEU A 6 -8.08 17.59 6.10
N PHE A 7 -7.46 17.98 7.19
CA PHE A 7 -6.33 18.92 7.13
C PHE A 7 -5.32 18.63 8.26
N SER A 8 -4.40 17.70 8.03
CA SER A 8 -3.22 17.64 8.87
C SER A 8 -2.29 18.81 8.53
N LEU A 9 -2.44 19.92 9.25
CA LEU A 9 -1.44 21.00 9.30
C LEU A 9 -0.22 20.60 10.16
N ARG A 10 -0.17 19.35 10.64
CA ARG A 10 0.94 18.87 11.44
C ARG A 10 2.22 18.81 10.60
N PRO A 11 3.35 19.28 11.11
CA PRO A 11 4.63 19.14 10.43
C PRO A 11 4.94 17.65 10.21
N SER A 12 5.56 17.34 9.07
CA SER A 12 6.03 15.98 8.80
C SER A 12 7.06 15.58 9.84
N LYS A 13 6.97 14.35 10.32
CA LYS A 13 7.98 13.80 11.23
C LYS A 13 9.27 13.50 10.45
N ASP A 14 10.41 13.70 11.08
CA ASP A 14 11.66 13.14 10.59
C ASP A 14 11.61 11.62 10.77
N LEU A 15 11.51 10.89 9.64
CA LEU A 15 11.34 9.45 9.66
C LEU A 15 12.61 8.74 10.14
N THR A 16 13.81 9.28 9.83
CA THR A 16 15.06 8.68 10.26
C THR A 16 15.32 8.89 11.75
N ALA A 17 14.97 10.04 12.29
CA ALA A 17 15.01 10.26 13.73
C ALA A 17 14.02 9.32 14.47
N ARG A 18 12.86 9.01 13.86
CA ARG A 18 11.83 8.19 14.47
C ARG A 18 12.08 6.69 14.34
N TYR A 19 12.49 6.23 13.18
CA TYR A 19 12.62 4.80 12.86
C TYR A 19 14.06 4.31 12.77
N GLY A 20 15.05 5.19 12.83
CA GLY A 20 16.48 4.89 12.82
C GLY A 20 17.15 5.26 11.49
N LYS A 21 18.38 5.76 11.60
CA LYS A 21 19.27 6.01 10.44
C LYS A 21 19.82 4.68 9.92
N ASN A 22 20.02 4.59 8.60
CA ASN A 22 20.59 3.41 7.93
C ASN A 22 19.83 2.09 8.17
N THR A 23 18.62 2.15 8.69
CA THR A 23 17.75 1.00 8.84
C THR A 23 17.14 0.62 7.49
N TRP A 24 16.47 -0.54 7.45
CA TRP A 24 15.93 -1.09 6.21
C TRP A 24 14.43 -0.89 6.12
N ALA A 25 13.97 -0.53 4.91
CA ALA A 25 12.56 -0.53 4.55
C ALA A 25 12.28 -1.68 3.57
N LEU A 26 11.35 -2.57 3.92
CA LEU A 26 10.88 -3.64 3.04
C LEU A 26 9.63 -3.17 2.30
N ILE A 27 9.66 -3.23 0.96
CA ILE A 27 8.55 -2.78 0.11
C ILE A 27 8.13 -3.93 -0.82
N THR A 28 6.90 -4.42 -0.65
CA THR A 28 6.30 -5.34 -1.59
C THR A 28 5.76 -4.57 -2.81
N GLY A 29 5.94 -5.13 -4.01
CA GLY A 29 5.63 -4.42 -5.25
C GLY A 29 6.55 -3.23 -5.53
N GLY A 30 7.78 -3.25 -5.01
CA GLY A 30 8.77 -2.15 -5.11
C GLY A 30 9.31 -1.88 -6.52
N SER A 31 8.88 -2.63 -7.53
CA SER A 31 9.37 -2.51 -8.91
C SER A 31 8.56 -1.58 -9.81
N ASP A 32 7.36 -1.14 -9.39
CA ASP A 32 6.47 -0.34 -10.24
C ASP A 32 5.50 0.50 -9.38
N GLY A 33 4.86 1.50 -9.99
CA GLY A 33 3.79 2.31 -9.41
C GLY A 33 4.12 2.90 -8.04
N ILE A 34 3.17 2.82 -7.11
CA ILE A 34 3.28 3.41 -5.76
C ILE A 34 4.45 2.79 -4.97
N GLY A 35 4.67 1.46 -5.10
CA GLY A 35 5.78 0.79 -4.39
C GLY A 35 7.14 1.28 -4.85
N LYS A 36 7.33 1.47 -6.16
CA LYS A 36 8.53 2.09 -6.70
C LYS A 36 8.72 3.52 -6.20
N ALA A 37 7.66 4.32 -6.17
CA ALA A 37 7.71 5.67 -5.65
C ALA A 37 8.08 5.71 -4.16
N PHE A 38 7.53 4.81 -3.33
CA PHE A 38 7.97 4.64 -1.94
C PHE A 38 9.46 4.31 -1.85
N SER A 39 9.98 3.47 -2.74
CA SER A 39 11.38 3.09 -2.73
C SER A 39 12.30 4.30 -2.95
N PHE A 40 11.97 5.17 -3.91
CA PHE A 40 12.71 6.41 -4.15
C PHE A 40 12.60 7.40 -2.98
N GLU A 41 11.40 7.61 -2.46
CA GLU A 41 11.17 8.53 -1.33
C GLU A 41 11.90 8.08 -0.05
N LEU A 42 11.93 6.76 0.24
CA LEU A 42 12.64 6.24 1.41
C LEU A 42 14.16 6.28 1.22
N ALA A 43 14.67 5.98 0.02
CA ALA A 43 16.08 6.15 -0.31
C ALA A 43 16.54 7.62 -0.12
N SER A 44 15.74 8.59 -0.60
CA SER A 44 16.02 10.02 -0.42
C SER A 44 16.12 10.46 1.05
N LYS A 45 15.52 9.68 1.94
CA LYS A 45 15.54 9.91 3.40
C LYS A 45 16.63 9.12 4.12
N GLY A 46 17.44 8.34 3.40
CA GLY A 46 18.56 7.60 3.97
C GLY A 46 18.21 6.20 4.51
N PHE A 47 17.08 5.62 4.09
CA PHE A 47 16.79 4.21 4.36
C PHE A 47 17.45 3.30 3.34
N ASN A 48 17.92 2.14 3.78
CA ASN A 48 18.26 1.02 2.93
C ASN A 48 16.98 0.29 2.50
N LEU A 49 17.00 -0.43 1.38
CA LEU A 49 15.79 -0.96 0.77
C LEU A 49 15.85 -2.48 0.57
N ILE A 50 14.75 -3.15 0.89
CA ILE A 50 14.46 -4.51 0.49
C ILE A 50 13.28 -4.46 -0.47
N LEU A 51 13.53 -4.72 -1.75
CA LEU A 51 12.52 -4.66 -2.81
C LEU A 51 12.02 -6.06 -3.13
N VAL A 52 10.73 -6.31 -2.91
CA VAL A 52 10.10 -7.61 -3.15
C VAL A 52 9.11 -7.51 -4.30
N SER A 53 9.28 -8.32 -5.35
CA SER A 53 8.34 -8.44 -6.49
C SER A 53 8.68 -9.68 -7.30
N ARG A 54 7.75 -10.16 -8.12
CA ARG A 54 7.95 -11.35 -8.97
C ARG A 54 8.94 -11.14 -10.12
N ASN A 55 9.03 -9.93 -10.66
CA ASN A 55 9.87 -9.65 -11.82
C ASN A 55 11.24 -9.13 -11.41
N LYS A 56 12.24 -10.02 -11.41
CA LYS A 56 13.62 -9.72 -11.03
C LYS A 56 14.23 -8.59 -11.87
N GLN A 57 14.03 -8.62 -13.19
CA GLN A 57 14.61 -7.62 -14.11
C GLN A 57 14.05 -6.20 -13.82
N LYS A 58 12.73 -6.09 -13.54
CA LYS A 58 12.16 -4.80 -13.14
C LYS A 58 12.70 -4.30 -11.79
N LEU A 59 12.94 -5.21 -10.84
CA LEU A 59 13.55 -4.87 -9.54
C LEU A 59 14.99 -4.37 -9.75
N GLU A 60 15.79 -5.06 -10.55
CA GLU A 60 17.18 -4.67 -10.86
C GLU A 60 17.22 -3.28 -11.49
N LYS A 61 16.42 -3.03 -12.54
CA LYS A 61 16.32 -1.70 -13.16
C LYS A 61 15.90 -0.59 -12.18
N THR A 62 15.02 -0.92 -11.24
CA THR A 62 14.62 0.05 -10.20
C THR A 62 15.75 0.30 -9.21
N ALA A 63 16.43 -0.76 -8.77
CA ALA A 63 17.57 -0.66 -7.87
C ALA A 63 18.73 0.11 -8.48
N GLU A 64 19.06 -0.10 -9.76
CA GLU A 64 20.07 0.66 -10.50
C GLU A 64 19.77 2.15 -10.51
N LYS A 65 18.53 2.54 -10.84
CA LYS A 65 18.10 3.94 -10.84
C LYS A 65 18.20 4.58 -9.45
N ILE A 66 17.84 3.84 -8.41
CA ILE A 66 17.94 4.33 -7.02
C ILE A 66 19.42 4.48 -6.62
N ARG A 67 20.28 3.50 -6.90
CA ARG A 67 21.72 3.60 -6.61
C ARG A 67 22.38 4.76 -7.36
N PHE A 68 21.98 5.01 -8.60
CA PHE A 68 22.47 6.15 -9.36
C PHE A 68 22.10 7.49 -8.69
N GLN A 69 20.88 7.61 -8.21
CA GLN A 69 20.38 8.86 -7.59
C GLN A 69 20.79 8.99 -6.12
N TYR A 70 20.91 7.87 -5.41
CA TYR A 70 21.23 7.78 -3.97
C TYR A 70 22.33 6.74 -3.74
N PRO A 71 23.61 7.06 -4.04
CA PRO A 71 24.70 6.08 -4.04
C PRO A 71 24.96 5.40 -2.69
N SER A 72 24.62 6.04 -1.57
CA SER A 72 24.77 5.49 -0.23
C SER A 72 23.71 4.45 0.16
N THR A 73 22.62 4.32 -0.63
CA THR A 73 21.53 3.41 -0.32
C THR A 73 21.91 1.97 -0.64
N GLN A 74 21.92 1.11 0.36
CA GLN A 74 22.02 -0.34 0.16
C GLN A 74 20.68 -0.90 -0.30
N ILE A 75 20.71 -1.81 -1.29
CA ILE A 75 19.48 -2.38 -1.84
C ILE A 75 19.62 -3.89 -1.96
N LYS A 76 18.70 -4.61 -1.33
CA LYS A 76 18.50 -6.04 -1.48
C LYS A 76 17.26 -6.31 -2.31
N ILE A 77 17.35 -7.27 -3.23
CA ILE A 77 16.25 -7.66 -4.11
C ILE A 77 15.81 -9.06 -3.74
N ILE A 78 14.49 -9.27 -3.61
CA ILE A 78 13.88 -10.58 -3.43
C ILE A 78 12.88 -10.79 -4.57
N ALA A 79 13.24 -11.66 -5.50
CA ALA A 79 12.34 -12.07 -6.59
C ALA A 79 11.39 -13.14 -6.05
N GLN A 80 10.18 -12.75 -5.66
CA GLN A 80 9.15 -13.62 -5.10
C GLN A 80 7.78 -13.31 -5.71
N ASP A 81 7.11 -14.33 -6.22
CA ASP A 81 5.70 -14.20 -6.60
C ASP A 81 4.84 -14.32 -5.33
N LEU A 82 4.13 -13.25 -5.01
CA LEU A 82 3.29 -13.19 -3.82
C LEU A 82 1.96 -13.94 -3.99
N THR A 83 1.61 -14.35 -5.20
CA THR A 83 0.48 -15.29 -5.42
C THR A 83 0.79 -16.70 -4.93
N ASP A 84 2.07 -17.01 -4.72
CA ASP A 84 2.54 -18.26 -4.12
C ASP A 84 2.29 -18.36 -2.59
N SER A 85 1.60 -17.40 -2.01
CA SER A 85 1.37 -17.33 -0.56
C SER A 85 0.63 -18.53 0.04
N PHE A 86 -0.01 -19.36 -0.78
CA PHE A 86 -0.58 -20.64 -0.32
C PHE A 86 0.46 -21.73 -0.04
N LYS A 87 1.71 -21.55 -0.49
CA LYS A 87 2.77 -22.51 -0.26
C LYS A 87 3.27 -22.42 1.18
N GLU A 88 3.47 -23.58 1.81
CA GLU A 88 4.07 -23.64 3.13
C GLU A 88 5.47 -23.00 3.13
N GLY A 89 5.82 -22.30 4.21
CA GLY A 89 7.11 -21.61 4.31
C GLY A 89 7.26 -20.34 3.46
N PHE A 90 6.19 -19.88 2.81
CA PHE A 90 6.25 -18.70 1.91
C PHE A 90 6.82 -17.45 2.60
N ALA A 91 6.26 -17.04 3.72
CA ALA A 91 6.67 -15.82 4.41
C ALA A 91 8.00 -15.99 5.14
N GLU A 92 8.25 -17.16 5.68
CA GLU A 92 9.51 -17.56 6.30
C GLU A 92 10.66 -17.51 5.27
N GLY A 93 10.41 -17.92 4.04
CA GLY A 93 11.37 -17.83 2.94
C GLY A 93 11.77 -16.39 2.61
N VAL A 94 10.84 -15.44 2.67
CA VAL A 94 11.13 -14.00 2.54
C VAL A 94 11.87 -13.50 3.78
N PHE A 95 11.39 -13.81 4.97
CA PHE A 95 11.96 -13.37 6.24
C PHE A 95 13.40 -13.84 6.43
N ASN A 96 13.69 -15.13 6.19
CA ASN A 96 15.01 -15.72 6.40
C ASN A 96 16.10 -15.08 5.53
N GLN A 97 15.76 -14.54 4.38
CA GLN A 97 16.72 -13.82 3.53
C GLN A 97 17.18 -12.50 4.15
N VAL A 98 16.42 -11.93 5.09
CA VAL A 98 16.65 -10.57 5.63
C VAL A 98 16.58 -10.48 7.16
N LYS A 99 16.53 -11.62 7.85
CA LYS A 99 16.37 -11.69 9.30
C LYS A 99 17.46 -10.96 10.09
N ASP A 100 18.67 -10.83 9.52
CA ASP A 100 19.82 -10.20 10.16
C ASP A 100 19.88 -8.69 9.95
N LEU A 101 18.97 -8.13 9.12
CA LEU A 101 18.91 -6.70 8.82
C LEU A 101 18.00 -5.98 9.83
N ASP A 102 18.38 -4.76 10.24
CA ASP A 102 17.50 -3.92 11.09
C ASP A 102 16.39 -3.29 10.26
N ILE A 103 15.28 -4.04 10.11
CA ILE A 103 14.11 -3.59 9.36
C ILE A 103 13.24 -2.74 10.28
N SER A 104 13.04 -1.49 9.90
CA SER A 104 12.27 -0.52 10.68
C SER A 104 10.93 -0.14 10.02
N VAL A 105 10.84 -0.30 8.69
CA VAL A 105 9.65 0.05 7.92
C VAL A 105 9.23 -1.14 7.06
N LEU A 106 7.96 -1.51 7.12
CA LEU A 106 7.32 -2.51 6.25
C LEU A 106 6.21 -1.84 5.43
N ILE A 107 6.31 -1.91 4.10
CA ILE A 107 5.27 -1.41 3.19
C ILE A 107 4.68 -2.58 2.42
N ASN A 108 3.50 -3.02 2.84
CA ASN A 108 2.67 -3.98 2.13
C ASN A 108 1.88 -3.25 1.04
N ASN A 109 2.48 -3.17 -0.15
CA ASN A 109 1.93 -2.41 -1.27
C ASN A 109 1.55 -3.30 -2.46
N ALA A 110 2.19 -4.45 -2.66
CA ALA A 110 1.87 -5.33 -3.77
C ALA A 110 0.36 -5.61 -3.86
N GLY A 111 -0.18 -5.61 -5.06
CA GLY A 111 -1.59 -5.88 -5.25
C GLY A 111 -1.98 -5.82 -6.72
N GLN A 112 -3.09 -6.45 -7.03
CA GLN A 112 -3.73 -6.37 -8.34
C GLN A 112 -5.18 -5.93 -8.20
N GLY A 113 -5.67 -5.21 -9.23
CA GLY A 113 -7.07 -4.89 -9.39
C GLY A 113 -7.74 -5.89 -10.33
N LEU A 114 -9.04 -5.97 -10.21
CA LEU A 114 -9.88 -6.76 -11.11
C LEU A 114 -11.13 -5.93 -11.40
N LEU A 115 -11.34 -5.58 -12.66
CA LEU A 115 -12.44 -4.73 -13.11
C LEU A 115 -13.28 -5.49 -14.14
N LYS A 116 -14.28 -6.24 -13.67
CA LYS A 116 -15.27 -6.92 -14.49
C LYS A 116 -16.47 -7.40 -13.66
N PRO A 117 -17.63 -7.70 -14.30
CA PRO A 117 -18.78 -8.29 -13.60
C PRO A 117 -18.37 -9.53 -12.81
N TYR A 118 -18.99 -9.74 -11.64
CA TYR A 118 -18.61 -10.85 -10.77
C TYR A 118 -18.79 -12.22 -11.42
N GLY A 119 -19.85 -12.41 -12.22
CA GLY A 119 -20.12 -13.66 -12.94
C GLY A 119 -19.04 -14.02 -13.99
N ASP A 120 -18.27 -13.02 -14.47
CA ASP A 120 -17.23 -13.22 -15.47
C ASP A 120 -15.85 -13.50 -14.85
N ILE A 121 -15.77 -13.48 -13.49
CA ILE A 121 -14.52 -13.72 -12.77
C ILE A 121 -14.31 -15.22 -12.65
N SER A 122 -13.21 -15.72 -13.17
CA SER A 122 -12.85 -17.11 -13.01
C SER A 122 -12.40 -17.45 -11.58
N SER A 123 -12.60 -18.70 -11.16
CA SER A 123 -12.13 -19.17 -9.85
C SER A 123 -10.62 -19.00 -9.67
N LYS A 124 -9.84 -19.03 -10.75
CA LYS A 124 -8.39 -18.76 -10.71
C LYS A 124 -8.11 -17.30 -10.35
N GLU A 125 -8.78 -16.35 -11.00
CA GLU A 125 -8.61 -14.92 -10.71
C GLU A 125 -9.04 -14.56 -9.28
N ILE A 126 -10.09 -15.21 -8.75
CA ILE A 126 -10.49 -15.05 -7.33
C ILE A 126 -9.37 -15.52 -6.41
N ARG A 127 -8.83 -16.71 -6.65
CA ARG A 127 -7.72 -17.24 -5.84
C ARG A 127 -6.49 -16.33 -5.92
N ASP A 128 -6.09 -15.93 -7.12
CA ASP A 128 -4.89 -15.10 -7.34
C ASP A 128 -5.00 -13.74 -6.64
N ILE A 129 -6.15 -13.07 -6.74
CA ILE A 129 -6.34 -11.76 -6.09
C ILE A 129 -6.39 -11.87 -4.56
N VAL A 130 -7.00 -12.91 -4.01
CA VAL A 130 -7.05 -13.14 -2.56
C VAL A 130 -5.67 -13.54 -2.04
N ALA A 131 -4.95 -14.41 -2.76
CA ALA A 131 -3.59 -14.79 -2.43
C ALA A 131 -2.66 -13.57 -2.39
N LEU A 132 -2.69 -12.77 -3.45
CA LEU A 132 -1.82 -11.60 -3.57
C LEU A 132 -2.23 -10.48 -2.61
N ASN A 133 -3.50 -10.09 -2.60
CA ASN A 133 -3.92 -8.91 -1.84
C ASN A 133 -4.15 -9.20 -0.35
N CYS A 134 -4.58 -10.39 0.06
CA CYS A 134 -4.91 -10.68 1.46
C CYS A 134 -3.89 -11.60 2.13
N LEU A 135 -3.73 -12.81 1.60
CA LEU A 135 -2.96 -13.85 2.28
C LEU A 135 -1.48 -13.49 2.37
N SER A 136 -0.85 -13.08 1.24
CA SER A 136 0.57 -12.73 1.23
C SER A 136 0.91 -11.62 2.22
N HIS A 137 0.07 -10.59 2.30
CA HIS A 137 0.28 -9.47 3.23
C HIS A 137 0.13 -9.88 4.68
N SER A 138 -0.86 -10.72 5.00
CA SER A 138 -1.06 -11.23 6.36
C SER A 138 0.09 -12.10 6.82
N LEU A 139 0.58 -12.98 5.95
CA LEU A 139 1.71 -13.87 6.27
C LEU A 139 3.02 -13.09 6.42
N ILE A 140 3.28 -12.12 5.55
CA ILE A 140 4.44 -11.22 5.68
C ILE A 140 4.34 -10.43 6.99
N LEU A 141 3.17 -9.83 7.30
CA LEU A 141 2.97 -9.16 8.58
C LEU A 141 3.27 -10.08 9.76
N LYS A 142 2.71 -11.29 9.77
CA LYS A 142 2.94 -12.27 10.84
C LYS A 142 4.43 -12.60 11.00
N ALA A 143 5.16 -12.78 9.92
CA ALA A 143 6.59 -13.12 9.96
C ALA A 143 7.46 -11.96 10.46
N PHE A 144 7.14 -10.72 10.11
CA PHE A 144 7.97 -9.56 10.46
C PHE A 144 7.55 -8.85 11.74
N LEU A 145 6.31 -8.99 12.18
CA LEU A 145 5.74 -8.29 13.34
C LEU A 145 6.54 -8.48 14.63
N PRO A 146 7.01 -9.71 15.00
CA PRO A 146 7.82 -9.91 16.19
C PRO A 146 9.13 -9.11 16.15
N LYS A 147 9.79 -9.05 14.99
CA LYS A 147 11.03 -8.32 14.80
C LYS A 147 10.79 -6.80 14.90
N LEU A 148 9.71 -6.30 14.31
CA LEU A 148 9.34 -4.89 14.33
C LEU A 148 8.95 -4.42 15.74
N SER A 149 8.29 -5.27 16.54
CA SER A 149 7.85 -4.94 17.91
C SER A 149 8.99 -4.98 18.94
N GLN A 150 10.05 -5.75 18.69
CA GLN A 150 11.20 -5.87 19.59
C GLN A 150 12.24 -4.77 19.43
N ARG A 151 12.08 -3.86 18.45
CA ARG A 151 13.04 -2.76 18.25
C ARG A 151 12.95 -1.75 19.40
N LYS A 152 14.12 -1.23 19.81
CA LYS A 152 14.22 -0.15 20.81
C LYS A 152 13.63 1.16 20.28
N GLN A 153 13.87 1.47 19.01
CA GLN A 153 13.22 2.58 18.32
C GLN A 153 11.91 2.13 17.71
N LYS A 154 11.00 3.07 17.46
CA LYS A 154 9.72 2.76 16.81
C LYS A 154 9.93 2.12 15.44
N SER A 155 8.96 1.30 15.07
CA SER A 155 8.84 0.73 13.74
C SER A 155 7.61 1.29 13.03
N ALA A 156 7.51 1.06 11.72
CA ALA A 156 6.37 1.48 10.94
C ALA A 156 5.85 0.38 10.01
N ILE A 157 4.54 0.33 9.83
CA ILE A 157 3.87 -0.52 8.84
C ILE A 157 2.90 0.34 8.04
N ILE A 158 3.00 0.27 6.71
CA ILE A 158 2.00 0.83 5.80
C ILE A 158 1.36 -0.33 5.03
N ASN A 159 0.06 -0.52 5.21
CA ASN A 159 -0.72 -1.42 4.37
C ASN A 159 -1.47 -0.59 3.33
N VAL A 160 -1.15 -0.78 2.05
CA VAL A 160 -1.76 -0.03 0.95
C VAL A 160 -3.11 -0.62 0.60
N SER A 161 -4.15 -0.01 1.15
CA SER A 161 -5.55 -0.25 0.85
C SER A 161 -5.98 0.53 -0.41
N SER A 162 -7.18 1.07 -0.44
CA SER A 162 -7.74 1.89 -1.53
C SER A 162 -8.95 2.67 -1.04
N LEU A 163 -9.27 3.77 -1.70
CA LEU A 163 -10.56 4.45 -1.53
C LEU A 163 -11.75 3.51 -1.83
N ALA A 164 -11.55 2.50 -2.69
CA ALA A 164 -12.54 1.46 -2.96
C ALA A 164 -12.91 0.61 -1.71
N ALA A 165 -12.12 0.68 -0.63
CA ALA A 165 -12.45 0.02 0.65
C ALA A 165 -13.56 0.74 1.43
N VAL A 166 -13.90 1.97 1.06
CA VAL A 166 -14.85 2.82 1.80
C VAL A 166 -16.32 2.46 1.46
N SER A 167 -16.57 2.09 0.20
CA SER A 167 -17.91 1.76 -0.27
C SER A 167 -17.87 0.64 -1.30
N PRO A 168 -18.84 -0.29 -1.30
CA PRO A 168 -18.94 -1.31 -2.33
C PRO A 168 -19.24 -0.67 -3.69
N LEU A 169 -18.50 -1.10 -4.72
CA LEU A 169 -18.66 -0.62 -6.09
C LEU A 169 -18.85 -1.81 -7.04
N PRO A 170 -19.74 -1.71 -8.04
CA PRO A 170 -19.90 -2.76 -9.04
C PRO A 170 -18.64 -2.92 -9.90
N LYS A 171 -18.48 -4.10 -10.48
CA LYS A 171 -17.33 -4.50 -11.32
C LYS A 171 -15.97 -4.57 -10.62
N VAL A 172 -15.84 -4.10 -9.35
CA VAL A 172 -14.60 -4.15 -8.54
C VAL A 172 -14.79 -4.83 -7.18
N GLN A 173 -15.84 -5.60 -7.00
CA GLN A 173 -16.28 -6.15 -5.71
C GLN A 173 -15.17 -6.91 -4.97
N ILE A 174 -14.53 -7.88 -5.64
CA ILE A 174 -13.44 -8.67 -5.03
C ILE A 174 -12.27 -7.76 -4.66
N TYR A 175 -11.85 -6.88 -5.56
CA TYR A 175 -10.78 -5.92 -5.27
C TYR A 175 -11.12 -5.04 -4.05
N ALA A 176 -12.31 -4.44 -4.06
CA ALA A 176 -12.77 -3.59 -2.96
C ALA A 176 -12.81 -4.35 -1.62
N ALA A 177 -13.30 -5.59 -1.63
CA ALA A 177 -13.31 -6.45 -0.44
C ALA A 177 -11.90 -6.74 0.07
N THR A 178 -10.92 -7.04 -0.83
CA THR A 178 -9.52 -7.22 -0.39
C THR A 178 -8.91 -5.94 0.18
N LYS A 179 -9.32 -4.77 -0.33
CA LYS A 179 -8.82 -3.49 0.20
C LYS A 179 -9.50 -3.09 1.51
N ALA A 180 -10.76 -3.46 1.72
CA ALA A 180 -11.42 -3.35 3.02
C ALA A 180 -10.74 -4.27 4.07
N PHE A 181 -10.35 -5.49 3.70
CA PHE A 181 -9.55 -6.38 4.54
C PHE A 181 -8.28 -5.68 5.05
N HIS A 182 -7.52 -5.01 4.18
CA HIS A 182 -6.31 -4.26 4.58
C HIS A 182 -6.63 -3.14 5.57
N ASP A 183 -7.72 -2.39 5.36
CA ASP A 183 -8.10 -1.30 6.26
C ASP A 183 -8.43 -1.83 7.66
N TYR A 184 -9.25 -2.87 7.74
CA TYR A 184 -9.64 -3.48 9.00
C TYR A 184 -8.46 -4.10 9.75
N LEU A 185 -7.64 -4.87 9.05
CA LEU A 185 -6.44 -5.48 9.63
C LEU A 185 -5.49 -4.43 10.19
N SER A 186 -5.21 -3.36 9.42
CA SER A 186 -4.32 -2.29 9.86
C SER A 186 -4.83 -1.60 11.12
N ARG A 187 -6.13 -1.31 11.17
CA ARG A 187 -6.76 -0.65 12.31
C ARG A 187 -6.75 -1.53 13.56
N GLY A 188 -7.08 -2.82 13.42
CA GLY A 188 -6.99 -3.79 14.52
C GLY A 188 -5.59 -3.86 15.09
N LEU A 189 -4.59 -4.09 14.22
CA LEU A 189 -3.19 -4.17 14.63
C LEU A 189 -2.67 -2.87 15.29
N SER A 190 -3.17 -1.70 14.88
CA SER A 190 -2.75 -0.42 15.51
C SER A 190 -3.17 -0.30 16.98
N TYR A 191 -4.19 -1.02 17.41
CA TYR A 191 -4.57 -1.12 18.82
C TYR A 191 -3.75 -2.14 19.59
N GLU A 192 -3.42 -3.27 18.95
CA GLU A 192 -2.64 -4.35 19.58
C GLU A 192 -1.15 -3.97 19.74
N TYR A 193 -0.62 -3.18 18.81
CA TYR A 193 0.81 -2.81 18.74
C TYR A 193 1.01 -1.29 18.78
N PRO A 194 0.75 -0.62 19.93
CA PRO A 194 0.82 0.85 20.05
C PRO A 194 2.24 1.41 19.87
N ASP A 195 3.27 0.58 19.98
CA ASP A 195 4.66 0.96 19.74
C ASP A 195 5.08 0.90 18.27
N ILE A 196 4.24 0.37 17.40
CA ILE A 196 4.43 0.39 15.94
C ILE A 196 3.49 1.40 15.33
N ASP A 197 4.00 2.29 14.48
CA ASP A 197 3.16 3.21 13.71
C ASP A 197 2.51 2.46 12.53
N ILE A 198 1.34 1.92 12.73
CA ILE A 198 0.61 1.15 11.71
C ILE A 198 -0.40 2.05 11.01
N MET A 199 -0.29 2.15 9.68
CA MET A 199 -1.14 3.00 8.86
C MET A 199 -1.81 2.24 7.74
N SER A 200 -3.14 2.35 7.66
CA SER A 200 -3.93 2.02 6.47
C SER A 200 -3.87 3.19 5.49
N LEU A 201 -3.23 3.00 4.35
CA LEU A 201 -3.20 4.00 3.28
C LEU A 201 -4.30 3.66 2.25
N LYS A 202 -5.25 4.57 2.06
CA LYS A 202 -6.42 4.43 1.17
C LYS A 202 -6.36 5.43 0.01
N PRO A 203 -5.45 5.28 -0.96
CA PRO A 203 -5.38 6.21 -2.08
C PRO A 203 -6.62 6.07 -2.99
N GLY A 204 -6.99 7.18 -3.62
CA GLY A 204 -7.87 7.18 -4.78
C GLY A 204 -7.12 6.76 -6.04
N THR A 205 -7.45 7.34 -7.18
CA THR A 205 -6.79 7.00 -8.45
C THR A 205 -5.36 7.53 -8.50
N VAL A 206 -4.41 6.61 -8.71
CA VAL A 206 -2.99 6.92 -8.94
C VAL A 206 -2.61 6.44 -10.33
N SER A 207 -1.91 7.26 -11.12
CA SER A 207 -1.49 6.94 -12.48
C SER A 207 -0.42 5.86 -12.50
N THR A 208 -0.83 4.60 -12.53
CA THR A 208 0.02 3.41 -12.48
C THR A 208 -0.44 2.39 -13.52
N ALA A 209 0.30 1.31 -13.68
CA ALA A 209 -0.13 0.18 -14.53
C ALA A 209 -1.50 -0.39 -14.09
N LEU A 210 -1.80 -0.39 -12.78
CA LEU A 210 -3.08 -0.85 -12.25
C LEU A 210 -4.27 0.00 -12.76
N SER A 211 -4.09 1.30 -12.88
CA SER A 211 -5.08 2.24 -13.42
C SER A 211 -4.95 2.45 -14.94
N LYS A 212 -4.15 1.60 -15.62
CA LYS A 212 -3.81 1.74 -17.06
C LYS A 212 -3.22 3.12 -17.37
N TYR A 213 -2.40 3.68 -16.46
CA TYR A 213 -1.78 5.00 -16.60
C TYR A 213 -2.79 6.11 -16.90
N ARG A 214 -3.89 6.12 -16.14
CA ARG A 214 -4.92 7.15 -16.27
C ARG A 214 -4.28 8.54 -16.25
N LYS A 215 -4.72 9.42 -17.14
CA LYS A 215 -4.23 10.79 -17.24
C LYS A 215 -4.45 11.55 -15.93
N LEU A 216 -3.50 12.42 -15.61
CA LEU A 216 -3.61 13.31 -14.44
C LEU A 216 -4.75 14.30 -14.65
N ASP A 217 -5.64 14.36 -13.66
CA ASP A 217 -6.81 15.24 -13.63
C ASP A 217 -7.07 15.74 -12.20
N SER A 218 -8.27 16.24 -11.94
CA SER A 218 -8.67 16.68 -10.60
C SER A 218 -8.68 15.56 -9.55
N GLU A 219 -8.75 14.31 -9.98
CA GLU A 219 -8.88 13.13 -9.11
C GLU A 219 -7.62 12.25 -9.08
N THR A 220 -6.87 12.24 -10.17
CA THR A 220 -5.71 11.37 -10.37
C THR A 220 -4.42 12.07 -9.95
N VAL A 221 -3.55 11.35 -9.26
CA VAL A 221 -2.23 11.82 -8.83
C VAL A 221 -1.12 10.93 -9.37
N THR A 222 0.13 11.41 -9.32
CA THR A 222 1.29 10.57 -9.63
C THR A 222 1.61 9.60 -8.47
N PRO A 223 2.32 8.50 -8.73
CA PRO A 223 2.83 7.61 -7.68
C PRO A 223 3.70 8.35 -6.67
N GLU A 224 4.53 9.29 -7.13
CA GLU A 224 5.45 10.10 -6.32
C GLU A 224 4.67 11.02 -5.35
N GLU A 225 3.66 11.72 -5.84
CA GLU A 225 2.77 12.55 -5.01
C GLU A 225 2.07 11.71 -3.95
N CYS A 226 1.60 10.51 -4.32
CA CYS A 226 0.95 9.57 -3.40
C CYS A 226 1.90 9.10 -2.31
N ALA A 227 3.10 8.60 -2.68
CA ALA A 227 4.08 8.10 -1.73
C ALA A 227 4.59 9.20 -0.78
N LYS A 228 4.91 10.38 -1.30
CA LYS A 228 5.36 11.53 -0.52
C LYS A 228 4.30 11.97 0.50
N ALA A 229 3.04 12.06 0.08
CA ALA A 229 1.95 12.43 0.97
C ALA A 229 1.68 11.36 2.05
N ALA A 230 1.77 10.07 1.69
CA ALA A 230 1.63 8.97 2.64
C ALA A 230 2.73 8.99 3.71
N LEU A 231 3.99 9.18 3.31
CA LEU A 231 5.12 9.26 4.25
C LEU A 231 5.05 10.50 5.16
N LYS A 232 4.42 11.59 4.70
CA LYS A 232 4.14 12.75 5.55
C LYS A 232 3.13 12.43 6.66
N ASP A 233 2.14 11.59 6.37
CA ASP A 233 1.10 11.21 7.32
C ASP A 233 1.56 10.07 8.27
N LEU A 234 2.63 9.33 7.92
CA LEU A 234 3.14 8.19 8.70
C LEU A 234 3.57 8.61 10.11
N GLY A 235 3.12 7.84 11.10
CA GLY A 235 3.36 8.13 12.52
C GLY A 235 2.55 9.30 13.09
N THR A 236 1.63 9.88 12.30
CA THR A 236 0.70 10.94 12.76
C THR A 236 -0.74 10.45 12.81
N THR A 237 -1.11 9.48 11.99
CA THR A 237 -2.45 8.88 11.92
C THR A 237 -2.37 7.41 11.54
N SER A 238 -3.30 6.61 12.06
CA SER A 238 -3.46 5.20 11.67
C SER A 238 -4.23 5.01 10.36
N GLN A 239 -4.84 6.05 9.82
CA GLN A 239 -5.57 6.03 8.56
C GLN A 239 -5.20 7.26 7.72
N SER A 240 -4.86 7.06 6.45
CA SER A 240 -4.56 8.15 5.53
C SER A 240 -5.13 7.86 4.14
N PHE A 241 -5.58 8.91 3.47
CA PHE A 241 -5.88 8.88 2.04
C PHE A 241 -4.68 9.37 1.20
N GLY A 242 -3.55 9.70 1.87
CA GLY A 242 -2.38 10.26 1.22
C GLY A 242 -2.64 11.67 0.69
N HIS A 243 -2.69 11.83 -0.62
CA HIS A 243 -2.78 13.14 -1.27
C HIS A 243 -4.09 13.89 -1.00
N ARG A 244 -4.01 15.24 -0.98
CA ARG A 244 -5.16 16.13 -0.71
C ARG A 244 -6.38 15.85 -1.59
N LYS A 245 -6.18 15.60 -2.89
CA LYS A 245 -7.27 15.24 -3.81
C LYS A 245 -8.06 14.03 -3.31
N HIS A 246 -7.38 13.00 -2.87
CA HIS A 246 -8.01 11.78 -2.34
C HIS A 246 -8.70 12.00 -0.99
N LYS A 247 -8.14 12.88 -0.14
CA LYS A 247 -8.80 13.29 1.13
C LYS A 247 -10.14 13.97 0.86
N ILE A 248 -10.19 14.84 -0.16
CA ILE A 248 -11.42 15.50 -0.59
C ILE A 248 -12.44 14.50 -1.13
N GLN A 249 -12.01 13.57 -2.00
CA GLN A 249 -12.89 12.50 -2.52
C GLN A 249 -13.46 11.65 -1.39
N ALA A 250 -12.63 11.23 -0.43
CA ALA A 250 -13.05 10.45 0.72
C ALA A 250 -14.06 11.20 1.60
N PHE A 251 -13.86 12.50 1.77
CA PHE A 251 -14.80 13.35 2.52
C PHE A 251 -16.18 13.36 1.85
N PHE A 252 -16.24 13.65 0.56
CA PHE A 252 -17.52 13.64 -0.16
C PHE A 252 -18.17 12.24 -0.15
N ALA A 253 -17.38 11.18 -0.36
CA ALA A 253 -17.89 9.82 -0.28
C ALA A 253 -18.49 9.50 1.11
N SER A 254 -17.91 10.03 2.21
CA SER A 254 -18.36 9.76 3.57
C SER A 254 -19.62 10.52 3.98
N ILE A 255 -19.91 11.66 3.37
CA ILE A 255 -21.10 12.48 3.68
C ILE A 255 -22.24 12.25 2.69
N THR A 256 -21.98 11.57 1.57
CA THR A 256 -23.02 11.27 0.56
C THR A 256 -23.94 10.20 1.10
N PRO A 257 -25.26 10.49 1.23
CA PRO A 257 -26.25 9.49 1.66
C PRO A 257 -26.28 8.27 0.73
N GLN A 258 -26.50 7.08 1.29
CA GLN A 258 -26.47 5.82 0.54
C GLN A 258 -27.39 5.83 -0.68
N PHE A 259 -28.59 6.38 -0.57
CA PHE A 259 -29.54 6.43 -1.68
C PHE A 259 -29.01 7.26 -2.88
N ILE A 260 -28.20 8.29 -2.65
CA ILE A 260 -27.56 9.09 -3.71
C ILE A 260 -26.46 8.25 -4.38
N LEU A 261 -25.66 7.54 -3.58
CA LEU A 261 -24.65 6.60 -4.10
C LEU A 261 -25.31 5.51 -4.95
N ASP A 262 -26.44 4.96 -4.51
CA ASP A 262 -27.20 3.92 -5.23
C ASP A 262 -27.73 4.45 -6.58
N ILE A 263 -28.21 5.70 -6.62
CA ILE A 263 -28.65 6.34 -7.87
C ILE A 263 -27.44 6.52 -8.82
N TYR A 264 -26.31 7.00 -8.30
CA TYR A 264 -25.08 7.18 -9.09
C TYR A 264 -24.58 5.84 -9.65
N ILE A 265 -24.52 4.82 -8.82
CA ILE A 265 -24.10 3.46 -9.22
C ILE A 265 -25.01 2.94 -10.34
N LYS A 266 -26.33 3.02 -10.18
CA LYS A 266 -27.29 2.53 -11.17
C LYS A 266 -27.23 3.30 -12.49
N LYS A 267 -27.19 4.64 -12.43
CA LYS A 267 -27.24 5.49 -13.62
C LYS A 267 -25.91 5.63 -14.36
N VAL A 268 -24.78 5.60 -13.63
CA VAL A 268 -23.45 5.90 -14.21
C VAL A 268 -22.64 4.62 -14.41
N LEU A 269 -22.51 3.78 -13.37
CA LEU A 269 -21.62 2.61 -13.41
C LEU A 269 -22.25 1.37 -14.04
N LEU A 270 -23.58 1.22 -13.96
CA LEU A 270 -24.32 0.06 -14.49
C LEU A 270 -25.09 0.37 -15.77
N SER A 271 -25.06 1.62 -16.27
CA SER A 271 -25.72 1.96 -17.52
C SER A 271 -25.08 1.19 -18.70
N PRO A 272 -25.89 0.77 -19.71
CA PRO A 272 -25.36 0.07 -20.88
C PRO A 272 -24.29 0.82 -21.66
N ASN A 273 -24.22 2.15 -21.51
CA ASN A 273 -23.26 3.04 -22.17
C ASN A 273 -22.00 3.32 -21.35
N SER A 274 -21.86 2.73 -20.16
CA SER A 274 -20.61 2.84 -19.37
C SER A 274 -19.57 1.83 -19.88
N LYS A 275 -18.88 2.19 -21.00
CA LYS A 275 -17.69 1.46 -21.47
C LYS A 275 -16.44 1.91 -20.74
#